data_d7b6ec291328dd17525dab3b59040e4b
#
_entry.id   d7b6ec291328dd17525dab3b59040e4b
#
_cell.length_a   1.000
_cell.length_b   1.000
_cell.length_c   1.000
_cell.angle_alpha   90.00
_cell.angle_beta   90.00
_cell.angle_gamma   90.00
#
_symmetry.space_group_name_H-M   'P 1'
#
loop_
_entity.id
_entity.type
_entity.pdbx_description
1 polymer ?
#
loop_
_entity_poly.entity_id
_entity_poly.type
_entity_poly.pdbx_seq_one_letter_code
_entity_poly.pdbx_strand_id
1 'polypeptide(L)'
;MSASPGGRSEATGGINPARIPPGGFRELGPVNWAIAKLGARGIRAPKFHLFNVLGQHRLLFLAWLPFSGYLLYAGKLSRKDTELVILRVGHLRDCEYELQQHRRLAKSRGVGSELQARIFEGPDAEGLSERERVLITATDEFVITRSMSPETWAALSSILSRPQLIEFCTLAGQYDALAATMATLKIPLDFPD
;
A
#
# COMPACT_ATOMS: atom_id res chain seq x y z
N MET A 1 20.08 -52.02 -19.56
CA MET A 1 20.61 -50.68 -19.23
C MET A 1 19.44 -49.85 -18.74
N SER A 2 19.41 -49.68 -17.42
CA SER A 2 18.29 -49.12 -16.68
C SER A 2 18.49 -47.60 -16.56
N ALA A 3 17.52 -46.77 -17.00
CA ALA A 3 17.50 -45.36 -16.79
C ALA A 3 16.70 -45.05 -15.51
N SER A 4 17.34 -44.44 -14.52
CA SER A 4 16.70 -43.93 -13.30
C SER A 4 15.82 -42.73 -13.58
N PRO A 5 14.63 -42.60 -12.98
CA PRO A 5 13.82 -41.41 -13.07
C PRO A 5 14.36 -40.33 -12.15
N GLY A 6 14.59 -39.14 -12.73
CA GLY A 6 15.03 -37.96 -12.02
C GLY A 6 14.05 -37.52 -10.93
N GLY A 7 14.63 -37.29 -9.75
CA GLY A 7 13.91 -36.80 -8.59
C GLY A 7 13.23 -35.44 -8.86
N ARG A 8 11.95 -35.37 -8.57
CA ARG A 8 11.22 -34.09 -8.44
C ARG A 8 11.74 -33.41 -7.20
N SER A 9 12.35 -32.25 -7.38
CA SER A 9 12.64 -31.32 -6.31
C SER A 9 11.30 -30.84 -5.75
N GLU A 10 10.94 -31.32 -4.58
CA GLU A 10 9.88 -30.70 -3.78
C GLU A 10 10.32 -29.29 -3.43
N ALA A 11 9.63 -28.31 -4.02
CA ALA A 11 9.73 -26.93 -3.60
C ALA A 11 9.12 -26.82 -2.20
N THR A 12 9.95 -27.01 -1.19
CA THR A 12 9.63 -26.61 0.19
C THR A 12 9.35 -25.12 0.16
N GLY A 13 8.09 -24.73 0.42
CA GLY A 13 7.65 -23.36 0.59
C GLY A 13 8.34 -22.69 1.78
N GLY A 14 9.63 -22.44 1.67
CA GLY A 14 10.41 -21.72 2.65
C GLY A 14 9.99 -20.26 2.62
N ILE A 15 9.46 -19.76 3.74
CA ILE A 15 9.24 -18.33 3.99
C ILE A 15 10.57 -17.63 3.71
N ASN A 16 10.62 -16.86 2.62
CA ASN A 16 11.82 -16.16 2.22
C ASN A 16 12.14 -15.07 3.29
N PRO A 17 13.25 -15.19 4.04
CA PRO A 17 13.46 -14.37 5.22
C PRO A 17 13.51 -12.87 4.88
N ALA A 18 13.05 -12.04 5.79
CA ALA A 18 13.17 -10.58 5.68
C ALA A 18 14.64 -10.18 5.44
N ARG A 19 14.89 -9.30 4.49
CA ARG A 19 16.25 -8.78 4.23
C ARG A 19 16.75 -7.89 5.37
N ILE A 20 15.85 -7.13 5.97
CA ILE A 20 16.08 -6.40 7.22
C ILE A 20 15.08 -6.93 8.23
N PRO A 21 15.52 -7.71 9.23
CA PRO A 21 14.61 -8.20 10.27
C PRO A 21 13.93 -7.05 11.02
N PRO A 22 12.66 -7.20 11.43
CA PRO A 22 11.99 -6.22 12.25
C PRO A 22 12.73 -5.96 13.56
N GLY A 23 13.12 -4.70 13.79
CA GLY A 23 13.88 -4.30 14.96
C GLY A 23 13.05 -4.23 16.24
N GLY A 24 13.75 -4.35 17.37
CA GLY A 24 13.21 -4.16 18.71
C GLY A 24 13.60 -2.80 19.31
N PHE A 25 13.56 -2.72 20.63
CA PHE A 25 13.86 -1.48 21.36
C PHE A 25 15.27 -0.92 21.07
N ARG A 26 16.27 -1.80 20.95
CA ARG A 26 17.67 -1.37 20.72
C ARG A 26 17.86 -0.70 19.37
N GLU A 27 17.30 -1.30 18.33
CA GLU A 27 17.41 -0.84 16.95
C GLU A 27 16.58 0.45 16.73
N LEU A 28 15.35 0.47 17.21
CA LEU A 28 14.43 1.60 17.04
C LEU A 28 14.76 2.78 17.95
N GLY A 29 15.28 2.52 19.13
CA GLY A 29 15.36 3.49 20.22
C GLY A 29 13.99 3.76 20.87
N PRO A 30 13.96 4.50 22.00
CA PRO A 30 12.73 4.61 22.80
C PRO A 30 11.55 5.24 22.06
N VAL A 31 11.79 6.29 21.29
CA VAL A 31 10.74 7.04 20.60
C VAL A 31 10.08 6.20 19.51
N ASN A 32 10.87 5.69 18.56
CA ASN A 32 10.34 4.92 17.43
C ASN A 32 9.75 3.58 17.89
N TRP A 33 10.31 2.98 18.93
CA TRP A 33 9.74 1.79 19.55
C TRP A 33 8.34 2.06 20.15
N ALA A 34 8.17 3.17 20.86
CA ALA A 34 6.88 3.57 21.39
C ALA A 34 5.87 3.83 20.27
N ILE A 35 6.28 4.53 19.20
CA ILE A 35 5.45 4.77 18.03
C ILE A 35 5.04 3.45 17.35
N ALA A 36 5.97 2.52 17.15
CA ALA A 36 5.67 1.20 16.57
C ALA A 36 4.67 0.40 17.44
N LYS A 37 4.80 0.46 18.76
CA LYS A 37 3.86 -0.16 19.69
C LYS A 37 2.46 0.45 19.63
N LEU A 38 2.37 1.79 19.56
CA LEU A 38 1.09 2.48 19.40
C LEU A 38 0.46 2.18 18.04
N GLY A 39 1.26 2.18 16.98
CA GLY A 39 0.81 1.80 15.63
C GLY A 39 0.24 0.38 15.60
N ALA A 40 0.95 -0.61 16.19
CA ALA A 40 0.48 -1.99 16.28
C ALA A 40 -0.88 -2.10 16.99
N ARG A 41 -1.07 -1.35 18.09
CA ARG A 41 -2.39 -1.28 18.76
C ARG A 41 -3.46 -0.67 17.86
N GLY A 42 -3.13 0.40 17.12
CA GLY A 42 -4.04 1.07 16.20
C GLY A 42 -4.57 0.14 15.09
N ILE A 43 -3.71 -0.69 14.52
CA ILE A 43 -4.07 -1.69 13.51
C ILE A 43 -4.57 -3.02 14.11
N ARG A 44 -4.56 -3.17 15.44
CA ARG A 44 -4.93 -4.39 16.17
C ARG A 44 -4.10 -5.62 15.76
N ALA A 45 -2.80 -5.41 15.55
CA ALA A 45 -1.84 -6.47 15.25
C ALA A 45 -0.87 -6.70 16.43
N PRO A 46 -0.28 -7.90 16.56
CA PRO A 46 0.76 -8.17 17.55
C PRO A 46 1.98 -7.28 17.38
N LYS A 47 2.32 -6.98 16.12
CA LYS A 47 3.44 -6.13 15.71
C LYS A 47 3.01 -5.28 14.52
N PHE A 48 3.73 -4.20 14.26
CA PHE A 48 3.62 -3.41 13.03
C PHE A 48 4.97 -3.47 12.32
N HIS A 49 5.16 -4.49 11.53
CA HIS A 49 6.47 -4.83 10.95
C HIS A 49 7.03 -3.70 10.08
N LEU A 50 6.19 -2.99 9.31
CA LEU A 50 6.61 -1.80 8.58
C LEU A 50 7.31 -0.78 9.50
N PHE A 51 6.70 -0.47 10.64
CA PHE A 51 7.27 0.47 11.61
C PHE A 51 8.50 -0.10 12.31
N ASN A 52 8.53 -1.42 12.56
CA ASN A 52 9.67 -2.08 13.15
C ASN A 52 10.88 -2.16 12.20
N VAL A 53 10.67 -2.12 10.89
CA VAL A 53 11.74 -2.07 9.88
C VAL A 53 12.17 -0.63 9.61
N LEU A 54 11.25 0.25 9.18
CA LEU A 54 11.57 1.64 8.84
C LEU A 54 12.08 2.44 10.05
N GLY A 55 11.57 2.14 11.25
CA GLY A 55 11.95 2.80 12.50
C GLY A 55 13.42 2.62 12.90
N GLN A 56 14.15 1.66 12.30
CA GLN A 56 15.58 1.49 12.52
C GLN A 56 16.38 2.65 11.93
N HIS A 57 15.91 3.28 10.86
CA HIS A 57 16.44 4.57 10.41
C HIS A 57 15.71 5.71 11.11
N ARG A 58 16.12 5.99 12.36
CA ARG A 58 15.38 6.77 13.35
C ARG A 58 14.88 8.12 12.85
N LEU A 59 15.74 8.93 12.27
CA LEU A 59 15.40 10.28 11.80
C LEU A 59 14.54 10.24 10.52
N LEU A 60 14.85 9.35 9.59
CA LEU A 60 14.08 9.20 8.37
C LEU A 60 12.62 8.78 8.69
N PHE A 61 12.46 7.85 9.62
CA PHE A 61 11.14 7.40 10.06
C PHE A 61 10.32 8.55 10.67
N LEU A 62 10.93 9.37 11.54
CA LEU A 62 10.27 10.54 12.13
C LEU A 62 9.93 11.62 11.11
N ALA A 63 10.72 11.80 10.06
CA ALA A 63 10.41 12.72 8.96
C ALA A 63 9.29 12.19 8.06
N TRP A 64 9.26 10.88 7.81
CA TRP A 64 8.26 10.23 6.96
C TRP A 64 6.86 10.15 7.61
N LEU A 65 6.78 9.95 8.93
CA LEU A 65 5.53 9.75 9.66
C LEU A 65 4.51 10.89 9.49
N PRO A 66 4.85 12.17 9.70
CA PRO A 66 3.87 13.26 9.54
C PRO A 66 3.40 13.40 8.10
N PHE A 67 4.26 13.15 7.12
CA PHE A 67 3.90 13.16 5.71
C PHE A 67 2.90 12.05 5.37
N SER A 68 3.22 10.81 5.73
CA SER A 68 2.33 9.66 5.49
C SER A 68 1.03 9.77 6.29
N GLY A 69 1.12 10.24 7.53
CA GLY A 69 -0.06 10.48 8.37
C GLY A 69 -0.97 11.57 7.81
N TYR A 70 -0.41 12.65 7.24
CA TYR A 70 -1.20 13.69 6.58
C TYR A 70 -1.99 13.13 5.40
N LEU A 71 -1.33 12.43 4.47
CA LEU A 71 -1.98 11.82 3.31
C LEU A 71 -3.12 10.88 3.72
N LEU A 72 -2.91 10.09 4.77
CA LEU A 72 -3.88 9.07 5.18
C LEU A 72 -5.05 9.63 6.01
N TYR A 73 -4.84 10.70 6.79
CA TYR A 73 -5.82 11.15 7.79
C TYR A 73 -6.22 12.63 7.69
N ALA A 74 -5.41 13.49 7.11
CA ALA A 74 -5.62 14.94 7.15
C ALA A 74 -5.69 15.62 5.78
N GLY A 75 -5.49 14.89 4.68
CA GLY A 75 -5.49 15.40 3.32
C GLY A 75 -6.85 15.93 2.83
N LYS A 76 -6.86 16.44 1.62
CA LYS A 76 -8.03 17.05 0.95
C LYS A 76 -8.88 16.06 0.15
N LEU A 77 -8.31 14.91 -0.22
CA LEU A 77 -9.08 13.81 -0.80
C LEU A 77 -10.06 13.25 0.24
N SER A 78 -11.21 12.77 -0.23
CA SER A 78 -12.11 12.03 0.67
C SER A 78 -11.42 10.76 1.17
N ARG A 79 -11.75 10.33 2.38
CA ARG A 79 -11.18 9.08 2.93
C ARG A 79 -11.47 7.86 2.04
N LYS A 80 -12.62 7.88 1.35
CA LYS A 80 -13.00 6.87 0.37
C LYS A 80 -12.05 6.89 -0.84
N ASP A 81 -11.82 8.07 -1.44
CA ASP A 81 -10.93 8.24 -2.59
C ASP A 81 -9.48 7.86 -2.24
N THR A 82 -9.02 8.26 -1.04
CA THR A 82 -7.69 7.88 -0.53
C THR A 82 -7.52 6.36 -0.51
N GLU A 83 -8.46 5.62 0.07
CA GLU A 83 -8.38 4.15 0.12
C GLU A 83 -8.51 3.50 -1.26
N LEU A 84 -9.35 4.05 -2.14
CA LEU A 84 -9.50 3.56 -3.51
C LEU A 84 -8.15 3.62 -4.24
N VAL A 85 -7.47 4.76 -4.21
CA VAL A 85 -6.15 4.93 -4.84
C VAL A 85 -5.12 3.98 -4.23
N ILE A 86 -5.05 3.89 -2.90
CA ILE A 86 -4.10 3.01 -2.21
C ILE A 86 -4.31 1.54 -2.57
N LEU A 87 -5.57 1.07 -2.51
CA LEU A 87 -5.91 -0.30 -2.87
C LEU A 87 -5.55 -0.63 -4.32
N ARG A 88 -5.79 0.33 -5.25
CA ARG A 88 -5.42 0.13 -6.66
C ARG A 88 -3.92 0.06 -6.85
N VAL A 89 -3.14 0.94 -6.22
CA VAL A 89 -1.66 0.89 -6.25
C VAL A 89 -1.17 -0.44 -5.69
N GLY A 90 -1.64 -0.84 -4.51
CA GLY A 90 -1.26 -2.11 -3.87
C GLY A 90 -1.56 -3.32 -4.75
N HIS A 91 -2.70 -3.31 -5.46
CA HIS A 91 -3.07 -4.36 -6.42
C HIS A 91 -2.14 -4.39 -7.63
N LEU A 92 -1.88 -3.24 -8.25
CA LEU A 92 -0.99 -3.13 -9.43
C LEU A 92 0.46 -3.54 -9.13
N ARG A 93 0.87 -3.44 -7.86
CA ARG A 93 2.22 -3.78 -7.39
C ARG A 93 2.30 -5.13 -6.69
N ASP A 94 1.24 -5.93 -6.66
CA ASP A 94 1.17 -7.20 -5.91
C ASP A 94 1.67 -7.05 -4.48
N CYS A 95 1.37 -5.90 -3.85
CA CYS A 95 1.83 -5.60 -2.51
C CYS A 95 0.85 -6.10 -1.45
N GLU A 96 0.94 -7.39 -1.10
CA GLU A 96 0.01 -8.01 -0.14
C GLU A 96 0.06 -7.33 1.23
N TYR A 97 1.21 -6.79 1.65
CA TYR A 97 1.31 -6.04 2.90
C TYR A 97 0.37 -4.83 2.91
N GLU A 98 0.38 -4.01 1.86
CA GLU A 98 -0.53 -2.86 1.72
C GLU A 98 -1.98 -3.30 1.64
N LEU A 99 -2.26 -4.31 0.81
CA LEU A 99 -3.61 -4.84 0.64
C LEU A 99 -4.17 -5.36 1.96
N GLN A 100 -3.39 -6.08 2.76
CA GLN A 100 -3.82 -6.60 4.04
C GLN A 100 -4.22 -5.48 5.02
N GLN A 101 -3.46 -4.39 5.08
CA GLN A 101 -3.75 -3.25 5.93
C GLN A 101 -4.95 -2.44 5.42
N HIS A 102 -4.91 -2.08 4.13
CA HIS A 102 -5.87 -1.14 3.56
C HIS A 102 -7.24 -1.76 3.25
N ARG A 103 -7.35 -3.06 2.94
CA ARG A 103 -8.66 -3.74 2.84
C ARG A 103 -9.50 -3.60 4.11
N ARG A 104 -8.87 -3.64 5.27
CA ARG A 104 -9.56 -3.49 6.56
C ARG A 104 -9.95 -2.04 6.83
N LEU A 105 -9.03 -1.11 6.58
CA LEU A 105 -9.26 0.32 6.80
C LEU A 105 -10.32 0.86 5.83
N ALA A 106 -10.26 0.48 4.57
CA ALA A 106 -11.15 0.87 3.49
C ALA A 106 -12.63 0.54 3.79
N LYS A 107 -12.90 -0.62 4.41
CA LYS A 107 -14.28 -0.97 4.83
C LYS A 107 -14.90 0.08 5.75
N SER A 108 -14.13 0.61 6.68
CA SER A 108 -14.61 1.67 7.60
C SER A 108 -14.76 3.04 6.92
N ARG A 109 -14.22 3.18 5.71
CA ARG A 109 -14.21 4.43 4.91
C ARG A 109 -15.14 4.39 3.70
N GLY A 110 -16.08 3.43 3.67
CA GLY A 110 -17.07 3.30 2.61
C GLY A 110 -16.62 2.54 1.36
N VAL A 111 -15.46 1.83 1.44
CA VAL A 111 -14.98 0.93 0.37
C VAL A 111 -15.21 -0.52 0.85
N GLY A 112 -16.45 -0.98 0.70
CA GLY A 112 -16.86 -2.34 1.06
C GLY A 112 -16.25 -3.40 0.14
N SER A 113 -16.48 -4.68 0.47
CA SER A 113 -15.84 -5.80 -0.26
C SER A 113 -16.20 -5.83 -1.75
N GLU A 114 -17.42 -5.47 -2.13
CA GLU A 114 -17.86 -5.40 -3.53
C GLU A 114 -17.09 -4.30 -4.30
N LEU A 115 -16.98 -3.10 -3.72
CA LEU A 115 -16.23 -2.03 -4.37
C LEU A 115 -14.73 -2.37 -4.43
N GLN A 116 -14.16 -3.04 -3.41
CA GLN A 116 -12.79 -3.52 -3.48
C GLN A 116 -12.58 -4.50 -4.63
N ALA A 117 -13.51 -5.44 -4.87
CA ALA A 117 -13.44 -6.35 -6.00
C ALA A 117 -13.41 -5.60 -7.34
N ARG A 118 -14.28 -4.61 -7.52
CA ARG A 118 -14.30 -3.75 -8.71
C ARG A 118 -13.03 -2.93 -8.90
N ILE A 119 -12.46 -2.41 -7.80
CA ILE A 119 -11.16 -1.71 -7.83
C ILE A 119 -10.06 -2.65 -8.34
N PHE A 120 -10.07 -3.91 -7.95
CA PHE A 120 -9.08 -4.89 -8.40
C PHE A 120 -9.33 -5.36 -9.84
N GLU A 121 -10.57 -5.48 -10.27
CA GLU A 121 -10.92 -5.77 -11.66
C GLU A 121 -10.44 -4.65 -12.60
N GLY A 122 -10.62 -3.39 -12.22
CA GLY A 122 -10.11 -2.25 -12.98
C GLY A 122 -11.17 -1.24 -13.40
N PRO A 123 -10.79 -0.27 -14.27
CA PRO A 123 -11.67 0.85 -14.63
C PRO A 123 -12.92 0.41 -15.43
N ASP A 124 -12.89 -0.76 -16.06
CA ASP A 124 -14.01 -1.29 -16.86
C ASP A 124 -15.00 -2.10 -16.03
N ALA A 125 -14.76 -2.28 -14.72
CA ALA A 125 -15.66 -3.02 -13.84
C ALA A 125 -17.08 -2.41 -13.83
N GLU A 126 -18.09 -3.28 -13.91
CA GLU A 126 -19.49 -2.86 -13.81
C GLU A 126 -19.83 -2.29 -12.43
N GLY A 127 -20.69 -1.28 -12.40
CA GLY A 127 -21.19 -0.68 -11.15
C GLY A 127 -20.23 0.28 -10.46
N LEU A 128 -19.11 0.65 -11.10
CA LEU A 128 -18.31 1.80 -10.69
C LEU A 128 -19.05 3.10 -11.03
N SER A 129 -19.06 4.06 -10.09
CA SER A 129 -19.43 5.43 -10.40
C SER A 129 -18.39 6.07 -11.33
N GLU A 130 -18.78 7.14 -12.05
CA GLU A 130 -17.87 7.88 -12.93
C GLU A 130 -16.61 8.38 -12.16
N ARG A 131 -16.81 8.88 -10.95
CA ARG A 131 -15.68 9.31 -10.09
C ARG A 131 -14.72 8.17 -9.77
N GLU A 132 -15.23 6.99 -9.41
CA GLU A 132 -14.41 5.83 -9.10
C GLU A 132 -13.63 5.36 -10.33
N ARG A 133 -14.28 5.31 -11.49
CA ARG A 133 -13.66 4.96 -12.77
C ARG A 133 -12.51 5.89 -13.12
N VAL A 134 -12.75 7.21 -13.06
CA VAL A 134 -11.71 8.21 -13.34
C VAL A 134 -10.52 8.07 -12.38
N LEU A 135 -10.75 7.87 -11.10
CA LEU A 135 -9.69 7.69 -10.11
C LEU A 135 -8.88 6.41 -10.36
N ILE A 136 -9.54 5.31 -10.73
CA ILE A 136 -8.86 4.03 -11.06
C ILE A 136 -8.03 4.20 -12.32
N THR A 137 -8.60 4.75 -13.41
CA THR A 137 -7.88 5.01 -14.66
C THR A 137 -6.64 5.88 -14.45
N ALA A 138 -6.81 6.97 -13.70
CA ALA A 138 -5.71 7.88 -13.39
C ALA A 138 -4.62 7.22 -12.54
N THR A 139 -5.01 6.33 -11.62
CA THR A 139 -4.05 5.54 -10.81
C THR A 139 -3.28 4.57 -11.69
N ASP A 140 -3.97 3.88 -12.60
CA ASP A 140 -3.34 2.92 -13.52
C ASP A 140 -2.30 3.61 -14.41
N GLU A 141 -2.68 4.70 -15.07
CA GLU A 141 -1.73 5.44 -15.89
C GLU A 141 -0.54 5.95 -15.09
N PHE A 142 -0.79 6.60 -13.95
CA PHE A 142 0.27 7.14 -13.11
C PHE A 142 1.26 6.06 -12.68
N VAL A 143 0.77 4.90 -12.24
CA VAL A 143 1.62 3.81 -11.72
C VAL A 143 2.34 3.07 -12.84
N ILE A 144 1.68 2.85 -13.99
CA ILE A 144 2.23 2.05 -15.09
C ILE A 144 3.15 2.89 -15.99
N THR A 145 2.71 4.09 -16.37
CA THR A 145 3.40 4.92 -17.35
C THR A 145 4.30 6.00 -16.75
N ARG A 146 4.20 6.22 -15.43
CA ARG A 146 4.89 7.32 -14.71
C ARG A 146 4.47 8.71 -15.15
N SER A 147 3.32 8.83 -15.79
CA SER A 147 2.74 10.06 -16.29
C SER A 147 1.23 9.90 -16.41
N MET A 148 0.60 10.83 -17.11
CA MET A 148 -0.84 10.81 -17.36
C MET A 148 -1.10 11.40 -18.74
N SER A 149 -1.99 10.79 -19.53
CA SER A 149 -2.44 11.33 -20.80
C SER A 149 -3.20 12.64 -20.61
N PRO A 150 -3.25 13.53 -21.63
CA PRO A 150 -4.07 14.75 -21.56
C PRO A 150 -5.54 14.45 -21.27
N GLU A 151 -6.07 13.36 -21.80
CA GLU A 151 -7.45 12.92 -21.65
C GLU A 151 -7.73 12.52 -20.19
N THR A 152 -6.89 11.67 -19.61
CA THR A 152 -7.00 11.25 -18.21
C THR A 152 -6.79 12.41 -17.26
N TRP A 153 -5.83 13.30 -17.57
CA TRP A 153 -5.63 14.52 -16.80
C TRP A 153 -6.85 15.44 -16.82
N ALA A 154 -7.48 15.63 -17.98
CA ALA A 154 -8.70 16.43 -18.10
C ALA A 154 -9.85 15.82 -17.29
N ALA A 155 -10.08 14.50 -17.40
CA ALA A 155 -11.10 13.80 -16.63
C ALA A 155 -10.85 13.93 -15.12
N LEU A 156 -9.63 13.68 -14.65
CA LEU A 156 -9.27 13.82 -13.24
C LEU A 156 -9.43 15.27 -12.74
N SER A 157 -9.05 16.26 -13.56
CA SER A 157 -9.19 17.69 -13.24
C SER A 157 -10.64 18.16 -13.20
N SER A 158 -11.56 17.47 -13.85
CA SER A 158 -12.99 17.79 -13.78
C SER A 158 -13.64 17.40 -12.44
N ILE A 159 -13.05 16.45 -11.72
CA ILE A 159 -13.59 15.91 -10.47
C ILE A 159 -12.79 16.28 -9.22
N LEU A 160 -11.55 16.78 -9.38
CA LEU A 160 -10.65 17.16 -8.28
C LEU A 160 -10.24 18.62 -8.36
N SER A 161 -10.21 19.30 -7.22
CA SER A 161 -9.61 20.63 -7.09
C SER A 161 -8.08 20.56 -7.20
N ARG A 162 -7.41 21.70 -7.49
CA ARG A 162 -5.95 21.79 -7.58
C ARG A 162 -5.20 21.17 -6.38
N PRO A 163 -5.57 21.45 -5.11
CA PRO A 163 -4.94 20.80 -3.97
C PRO A 163 -5.12 19.26 -3.97
N GLN A 164 -6.31 18.78 -4.39
CA GLN A 164 -6.59 17.34 -4.48
C GLN A 164 -5.81 16.66 -5.60
N LEU A 165 -5.59 17.34 -6.74
CA LEU A 165 -4.75 16.83 -7.83
C LEU A 165 -3.30 16.64 -7.37
N ILE A 166 -2.74 17.62 -6.66
CA ILE A 166 -1.39 17.51 -6.08
C ILE A 166 -1.33 16.36 -5.08
N GLU A 167 -2.35 16.26 -4.22
CA GLU A 167 -2.44 15.19 -3.22
C GLU A 167 -2.58 13.81 -3.87
N PHE A 168 -3.40 13.69 -4.93
CA PHE A 168 -3.57 12.44 -5.67
C PHE A 168 -2.23 11.93 -6.21
N CYS A 169 -1.48 12.77 -6.93
CA CYS A 169 -0.18 12.39 -7.48
C CYS A 169 0.82 12.03 -6.36
N THR A 170 0.81 12.80 -5.27
CA THR A 170 1.68 12.56 -4.13
C THR A 170 1.32 11.26 -3.40
N LEU A 171 0.03 10.99 -3.22
CA LEU A 171 -0.49 9.78 -2.60
C LEU A 171 -0.13 8.53 -3.42
N ALA A 172 -0.47 8.53 -4.71
CA ALA A 172 -0.18 7.41 -5.60
C ALA A 172 1.33 7.12 -5.66
N GLY A 173 2.16 8.16 -5.81
CA GLY A 173 3.62 8.03 -5.83
C GLY A 173 4.20 7.53 -4.51
N GLN A 174 3.67 7.99 -3.36
CA GLN A 174 4.09 7.53 -2.03
C GLN A 174 3.82 6.04 -1.85
N TYR A 175 2.64 5.57 -2.21
CA TYR A 175 2.28 4.16 -2.05
C TYR A 175 2.98 3.25 -3.07
N ASP A 176 3.20 3.72 -4.30
CA ASP A 176 4.01 3.01 -5.29
C ASP A 176 5.46 2.82 -4.82
N ALA A 177 6.09 3.87 -4.27
CA ALA A 177 7.43 3.80 -3.69
C ALA A 177 7.46 2.91 -2.43
N LEU A 178 6.43 2.96 -1.60
CA LEU A 178 6.33 2.16 -0.39
C LEU A 178 6.17 0.67 -0.71
N ALA A 179 5.35 0.33 -1.71
CA ALA A 179 5.21 -1.04 -2.21
C ALA A 179 6.56 -1.61 -2.67
N ALA A 180 7.32 -0.84 -3.48
CA ALA A 180 8.66 -1.23 -3.91
C ALA A 180 9.63 -1.41 -2.72
N THR A 181 9.54 -0.53 -1.71
CA THR A 181 10.35 -0.62 -0.49
C THR A 181 10.02 -1.88 0.31
N MET A 182 8.73 -2.16 0.53
CA MET A 182 8.29 -3.34 1.28
C MET A 182 8.68 -4.65 0.57
N ALA A 183 8.49 -4.71 -0.74
CA ALA A 183 8.90 -5.86 -1.55
C ALA A 183 10.43 -6.05 -1.51
N THR A 184 11.20 -4.97 -1.65
CA THR A 184 12.67 -5.01 -1.61
C THR A 184 13.19 -5.45 -0.25
N LEU A 185 12.65 -4.95 0.83
CA LEU A 185 13.08 -5.28 2.20
C LEU A 185 12.47 -6.60 2.69
N LYS A 186 11.50 -7.18 1.96
CA LYS A 186 10.74 -8.37 2.32
C LYS A 186 10.13 -8.24 3.71
N ILE A 187 9.36 -7.16 3.90
CA ILE A 187 8.71 -6.90 5.18
C ILE A 187 7.66 -7.97 5.44
N PRO A 188 7.71 -8.68 6.59
CA PRO A 188 6.73 -9.72 6.92
C PRO A 188 5.33 -9.14 7.10
N LEU A 189 4.30 -9.92 6.78
CA LEU A 189 2.91 -9.56 7.03
C LEU A 189 2.64 -9.41 8.54
N ASP A 190 1.74 -8.49 8.90
CA ASP A 190 1.35 -8.25 10.30
C ASP A 190 0.28 -9.23 10.77
N PHE A 191 -0.47 -9.80 9.85
CA PHE A 191 -1.50 -10.81 10.09
C PHE A 191 -1.14 -12.03 9.26
N PRO A 192 -0.42 -13.02 9.82
CA PRO A 192 -0.20 -14.31 9.14
C PRO A 192 -1.56 -15.03 8.99
N ASP A 193 -1.70 -15.77 7.89
CA ASP A 193 -2.86 -16.63 7.61
C ASP A 193 -2.96 -17.75 8.65
#